data_2478eb7f5863fdc4ea34214d47071b64
#
_entry.id   2478eb7f5863fdc4ea34214d47071b64
#
_cell.length_a   1.000
_cell.length_b   1.000
_cell.length_c   1.000
_cell.angle_alpha   90.00
_cell.angle_beta   90.00
_cell.angle_gamma   90.00
#
_symmetry.space_group_name_H-M   'P 1'
#
loop_
_entity.id
_entity.type
_entity.pdbx_description
1 polymer ?
#
loop_
_entity_poly.entity_id
_entity_poly.type
_entity_poly.pdbx_seq_one_letter_code
_entity_poly.pdbx_strand_id
1 'polypeptide(L)'
;ATTPVTQSPSLTITKDQTGGPNPITAVGQTINYTIVVTNTGNQTQSGVNVSDVLPDGGAGTLTGPVESVSTNGSLNVGETWTYTISYTATQADIDAGANLVNTASVTTTQVPGPTTDTATTPVSQAPSLTIAKTQITGPNPATTAGQIIGYSIVVFNNGNQTQTGVNVTDILPDGGVGTLTGPTESISSNGSLNIGESWTYTISYTVTQADIDAGANLVNTASVTTTQVPGPTTDTAITPVSQTPSLTITKDQTGGPNPITAAGQTINYTIVVT
;
A
#
# COMPACT_ATOMS: atom_id res chain seq x y z
N ALA A 1 -9.62 -75.34 -21.96
CA ALA A 1 -10.03 -73.98 -22.34
C ALA A 1 -9.27 -73.00 -21.51
N THR A 2 -8.57 -71.99 -22.16
CA THR A 2 -7.87 -70.87 -21.53
C THR A 2 -8.74 -69.62 -21.73
N THR A 3 -9.12 -68.96 -20.64
CA THR A 3 -9.81 -67.69 -20.69
C THR A 3 -8.77 -66.57 -20.59
N PRO A 4 -8.64 -65.65 -21.59
CA PRO A 4 -7.68 -64.56 -21.52
C PRO A 4 -8.07 -63.58 -20.42
N VAL A 5 -7.11 -63.06 -19.69
CA VAL A 5 -7.26 -61.96 -18.73
C VAL A 5 -6.89 -60.65 -19.43
N THR A 6 -7.79 -59.71 -19.49
CA THR A 6 -7.54 -58.38 -20.04
C THR A 6 -7.12 -57.45 -18.91
N GLN A 7 -5.92 -56.92 -19.01
CA GLN A 7 -5.43 -55.88 -18.08
C GLN A 7 -5.88 -54.49 -18.54
N SER A 8 -6.45 -53.69 -17.63
CA SER A 8 -6.92 -52.36 -17.84
C SER A 8 -6.47 -51.48 -16.67
N PRO A 9 -5.17 -51.10 -16.63
CA PRO A 9 -4.66 -50.22 -15.58
C PRO A 9 -5.25 -48.84 -15.71
N SER A 10 -5.70 -48.26 -14.61
CA SER A 10 -6.28 -46.93 -14.55
C SER A 10 -6.11 -46.33 -13.15
N LEU A 11 -5.95 -45.06 -13.06
CA LEU A 11 -5.92 -44.33 -11.79
C LEU A 11 -6.57 -42.94 -11.95
N THR A 12 -7.00 -42.38 -10.81
CA THR A 12 -7.44 -40.98 -10.71
C THR A 12 -6.63 -40.29 -9.64
N ILE A 13 -6.50 -38.98 -9.79
CA ILE A 13 -5.96 -38.10 -8.77
C ILE A 13 -6.97 -36.97 -8.54
N THR A 14 -7.17 -36.59 -7.29
CA THR A 14 -7.92 -35.38 -6.93
C THR A 14 -7.05 -34.51 -6.02
N LYS A 15 -7.20 -33.19 -6.16
CA LYS A 15 -6.50 -32.20 -5.35
C LYS A 15 -7.46 -31.14 -4.91
N ASP A 16 -7.64 -30.99 -3.60
CA ASP A 16 -8.56 -30.07 -2.99
C ASP A 16 -7.88 -29.17 -1.98
N GLN A 17 -8.31 -27.90 -1.90
CA GLN A 17 -8.04 -27.07 -0.75
C GLN A 17 -8.88 -27.56 0.43
N THR A 18 -8.22 -28.01 1.49
CA THR A 18 -8.89 -28.56 2.68
C THR A 18 -8.77 -27.69 3.92
N GLY A 19 -8.01 -26.57 3.83
CA GLY A 19 -7.86 -25.61 4.92
C GLY A 19 -7.21 -24.32 4.47
N GLY A 20 -7.27 -23.34 5.36
CA GLY A 20 -6.82 -21.98 5.08
C GLY A 20 -7.89 -21.07 4.48
N PRO A 21 -7.61 -19.78 4.33
CA PRO A 21 -8.56 -18.82 3.78
C PRO A 21 -8.78 -19.01 2.28
N ASN A 22 -9.97 -18.64 1.82
CA ASN A 22 -10.37 -18.59 0.43
C ASN A 22 -11.40 -17.45 0.27
N PRO A 23 -11.03 -16.29 -0.30
CA PRO A 23 -9.75 -15.96 -0.92
C PRO A 23 -8.59 -15.68 0.06
N ILE A 24 -7.36 -15.65 -0.45
CA ILE A 24 -6.20 -15.09 0.24
C ILE A 24 -6.30 -13.57 0.23
N THR A 25 -6.08 -12.95 1.41
CA THR A 25 -6.20 -11.49 1.61
C THR A 25 -4.95 -10.86 2.22
N ALA A 26 -4.02 -11.66 2.75
CA ALA A 26 -2.80 -11.16 3.40
C ALA A 26 -1.62 -12.12 3.22
N VAL A 27 -0.42 -11.53 3.21
CA VAL A 27 0.84 -12.28 3.28
C VAL A 27 0.91 -13.16 4.54
N GLY A 28 1.51 -14.34 4.43
CA GLY A 28 1.66 -15.29 5.53
C GLY A 28 0.44 -16.20 5.76
N GLN A 29 -0.66 -16.00 5.07
CA GLN A 29 -1.80 -16.92 5.11
C GLN A 29 -1.42 -18.25 4.47
N THR A 30 -1.75 -19.35 5.16
CA THR A 30 -1.38 -20.71 4.72
C THR A 30 -2.60 -21.44 4.18
N ILE A 31 -2.45 -22.02 2.98
CA ILE A 31 -3.41 -22.88 2.32
C ILE A 31 -2.98 -24.32 2.52
N ASN A 32 -3.89 -25.18 2.95
CA ASN A 32 -3.64 -26.61 3.10
C ASN A 32 -4.37 -27.37 1.99
N TYR A 33 -3.67 -28.31 1.39
CA TYR A 33 -4.19 -29.16 0.31
C TYR A 33 -4.13 -30.63 0.68
N THR A 34 -5.09 -31.38 0.19
CA THR A 34 -5.13 -32.83 0.22
C THR A 34 -5.12 -33.38 -1.19
N ILE A 35 -4.29 -34.35 -1.45
CA ILE A 35 -4.17 -35.07 -2.73
C ILE A 35 -4.57 -36.51 -2.48
N VAL A 36 -5.52 -37.03 -3.27
CA VAL A 36 -5.95 -38.43 -3.19
C VAL A 36 -5.71 -39.12 -4.51
N VAL A 37 -4.91 -40.17 -4.51
CA VAL A 37 -4.67 -41.04 -5.67
C VAL A 37 -5.47 -42.32 -5.47
N THR A 38 -6.29 -42.70 -6.46
CA THR A 38 -7.12 -43.92 -6.41
C THR A 38 -6.80 -44.84 -7.58
N ASN A 39 -6.58 -46.11 -7.30
CA ASN A 39 -6.50 -47.14 -8.34
C ASN A 39 -7.93 -47.53 -8.79
N THR A 40 -8.32 -47.06 -9.96
CA THR A 40 -9.64 -47.35 -10.57
C THR A 40 -9.56 -48.48 -11.60
N GLY A 41 -8.36 -49.03 -11.85
CA GLY A 41 -8.16 -50.15 -12.77
C GLY A 41 -8.37 -51.52 -12.13
N ASN A 42 -8.07 -52.57 -12.90
CA ASN A 42 -8.14 -53.97 -12.46
C ASN A 42 -6.74 -54.58 -12.17
N GLN A 43 -5.68 -53.76 -12.12
CA GLN A 43 -4.31 -54.18 -11.90
C GLN A 43 -3.69 -53.33 -10.76
N THR A 44 -2.98 -54.00 -9.85
CA THR A 44 -2.18 -53.32 -8.82
C THR A 44 -1.15 -52.42 -9.48
N GLN A 45 -1.07 -51.17 -9.01
CA GLN A 45 -0.12 -50.16 -9.48
C GLN A 45 1.15 -50.20 -8.62
N SER A 46 2.30 -50.21 -9.28
CA SER A 46 3.62 -50.17 -8.63
C SER A 46 4.42 -48.95 -9.12
N GLY A 47 5.46 -48.60 -8.39
CA GLY A 47 6.27 -47.41 -8.73
C GLY A 47 5.45 -46.12 -8.75
N VAL A 48 4.52 -46.01 -7.81
CA VAL A 48 3.68 -44.81 -7.69
C VAL A 48 4.57 -43.60 -7.32
N ASN A 49 4.59 -42.62 -8.23
CA ASN A 49 5.35 -41.39 -8.03
C ASN A 49 4.37 -40.21 -8.11
N VAL A 50 4.19 -39.54 -6.95
CA VAL A 50 3.34 -38.34 -6.83
C VAL A 50 4.24 -37.15 -6.66
N SER A 51 3.98 -36.10 -7.44
CA SER A 51 4.69 -34.81 -7.37
C SER A 51 3.68 -33.67 -7.29
N ASP A 52 4.15 -32.54 -6.82
CA ASP A 52 3.35 -31.32 -6.66
C ASP A 52 4.14 -30.09 -7.10
N VAL A 53 3.47 -29.20 -7.83
CA VAL A 53 4.00 -27.89 -8.22
C VAL A 53 3.19 -26.83 -7.49
N LEU A 54 3.85 -26.12 -6.60
CA LEU A 54 3.26 -25.04 -5.79
C LEU A 54 2.89 -23.83 -6.67
N PRO A 55 2.04 -22.90 -6.18
CA PRO A 55 1.63 -21.70 -6.92
C PRO A 55 2.79 -20.82 -7.40
N ASP A 56 3.93 -20.82 -6.70
CA ASP A 56 5.15 -20.09 -7.08
C ASP A 56 6.01 -20.83 -8.14
N GLY A 57 5.55 -22.00 -8.61
CA GLY A 57 6.26 -22.86 -9.55
C GLY A 57 7.30 -23.77 -8.88
N GLY A 58 7.49 -23.67 -7.58
CA GLY A 58 8.40 -24.52 -6.80
C GLY A 58 7.88 -25.95 -6.66
N ALA A 59 8.79 -26.91 -6.47
CA ALA A 59 8.42 -28.29 -6.15
C ALA A 59 7.93 -28.38 -4.69
N GLY A 60 6.75 -28.93 -4.50
CA GLY A 60 6.17 -29.13 -3.18
C GLY A 60 6.71 -30.39 -2.50
N THR A 61 6.90 -30.31 -1.18
CA THR A 61 7.25 -31.46 -0.35
C THR A 61 5.99 -32.08 0.23
N LEU A 62 5.64 -33.29 -0.25
CA LEU A 62 4.44 -34.00 0.18
C LEU A 62 4.69 -34.73 1.53
N THR A 63 3.66 -34.71 2.37
CA THR A 63 3.56 -35.57 3.56
C THR A 63 2.62 -36.72 3.24
N GLY A 64 3.04 -37.96 3.49
CA GLY A 64 2.30 -39.17 3.15
C GLY A 64 3.16 -40.15 2.35
N PRO A 65 2.54 -41.18 1.73
CA PRO A 65 1.11 -41.41 1.69
C PRO A 65 0.56 -42.02 3.00
N VAL A 66 -0.74 -41.79 3.23
CA VAL A 66 -1.56 -42.61 4.08
C VAL A 66 -2.33 -43.57 3.18
N GLU A 67 -1.99 -44.86 3.25
CA GLU A 67 -2.60 -45.93 2.44
C GLU A 67 -3.91 -46.40 3.11
N SER A 68 -4.99 -46.60 2.33
CA SER A 68 -6.32 -46.93 2.90
C SER A 68 -6.56 -48.39 3.22
N VAL A 69 -5.80 -49.30 2.61
CA VAL A 69 -6.03 -50.75 2.74
C VAL A 69 -4.85 -51.47 3.40
N SER A 70 -3.63 -51.30 2.87
CA SER A 70 -2.45 -51.99 3.35
C SER A 70 -1.20 -51.17 3.09
N THR A 71 -0.32 -51.07 4.08
CA THR A 71 0.96 -50.34 3.99
C THR A 71 2.03 -51.19 3.34
N ASN A 72 1.79 -51.60 2.09
CA ASN A 72 2.68 -52.51 1.36
C ASN A 72 3.48 -51.83 0.24
N GLY A 73 3.31 -50.50 0.06
CA GLY A 73 4.01 -49.72 -0.98
C GLY A 73 3.52 -49.98 -2.41
N SER A 74 2.34 -50.60 -2.56
CA SER A 74 1.68 -50.86 -3.84
C SER A 74 0.26 -50.37 -3.76
N LEU A 75 -0.21 -49.60 -4.76
CA LEU A 75 -1.57 -49.10 -4.81
C LEU A 75 -2.46 -50.21 -5.39
N ASN A 76 -3.11 -51.00 -4.50
CA ASN A 76 -3.93 -52.13 -4.87
C ASN A 76 -5.25 -51.67 -5.56
N VAL A 77 -5.93 -52.60 -6.20
CA VAL A 77 -7.23 -52.30 -6.85
C VAL A 77 -8.25 -51.77 -5.84
N GLY A 78 -8.81 -50.58 -6.12
CA GLY A 78 -9.74 -49.89 -5.24
C GLY A 78 -9.10 -49.15 -4.04
N GLU A 79 -7.79 -49.22 -3.89
CA GLU A 79 -7.09 -48.52 -2.82
C GLU A 79 -6.89 -47.05 -3.12
N THR A 80 -6.84 -46.23 -2.04
CA THR A 80 -6.51 -44.82 -2.10
C THR A 80 -5.27 -44.50 -1.29
N TRP A 81 -4.44 -43.60 -1.83
CA TRP A 81 -3.29 -43.02 -1.13
C TRP A 81 -3.53 -41.53 -0.94
N THR A 82 -3.43 -41.07 0.30
CA THR A 82 -3.67 -39.66 0.65
C THR A 82 -2.38 -38.96 1.03
N TYR A 83 -2.14 -37.81 0.43
CA TYR A 83 -1.03 -36.89 0.74
C TYR A 83 -1.55 -35.54 1.16
N THR A 84 -0.76 -34.83 1.94
CA THR A 84 -1.01 -33.44 2.33
C THR A 84 0.16 -32.57 1.99
N ILE A 85 -0.12 -31.29 1.71
CA ILE A 85 0.87 -30.25 1.44
C ILE A 85 0.27 -28.89 1.79
N SER A 86 1.13 -27.89 2.08
CA SER A 86 0.70 -26.54 2.32
C SER A 86 1.50 -25.53 1.50
N TYR A 87 0.88 -24.38 1.23
CA TYR A 87 1.51 -23.22 0.63
C TYR A 87 1.24 -21.99 1.49
N THR A 88 2.27 -21.16 1.72
CA THR A 88 2.12 -19.90 2.44
C THR A 88 2.22 -18.74 1.45
N ALA A 89 1.17 -17.95 1.37
CA ALA A 89 1.08 -16.84 0.45
C ALA A 89 2.13 -15.76 0.74
N THR A 90 2.80 -15.32 -0.30
CA THR A 90 3.82 -14.28 -0.29
C THR A 90 3.23 -12.91 -0.61
N GLN A 91 4.00 -11.84 -0.37
CA GLN A 91 3.61 -10.50 -0.82
C GLN A 91 3.53 -10.41 -2.35
N ALA A 92 4.42 -11.11 -3.05
CA ALA A 92 4.40 -11.18 -4.51
C ALA A 92 3.09 -11.77 -5.06
N ASP A 93 2.51 -12.76 -4.38
CA ASP A 93 1.22 -13.34 -4.75
C ASP A 93 0.09 -12.31 -4.61
N ILE A 94 0.09 -11.55 -3.50
CA ILE A 94 -0.90 -10.49 -3.28
C ILE A 94 -0.73 -9.38 -4.32
N ASP A 95 0.49 -8.94 -4.58
CA ASP A 95 0.77 -7.87 -5.55
C ASP A 95 0.40 -8.28 -6.98
N ALA A 96 0.62 -9.55 -7.34
CA ALA A 96 0.22 -10.10 -8.63
C ALA A 96 -1.30 -10.19 -8.79
N GLY A 97 -2.04 -10.51 -7.72
CA GLY A 97 -3.50 -10.65 -7.71
C GLY A 97 -4.04 -11.81 -8.57
N ALA A 98 -3.15 -12.66 -9.07
CA ALA A 98 -3.53 -13.85 -9.83
C ALA A 98 -4.01 -14.95 -8.89
N ASN A 99 -4.87 -15.84 -9.41
CA ASN A 99 -5.24 -17.03 -8.67
C ASN A 99 -4.01 -17.90 -8.38
N LEU A 100 -3.93 -18.43 -7.17
CA LEU A 100 -2.91 -19.39 -6.75
C LEU A 100 -3.33 -20.78 -7.21
N VAL A 101 -2.63 -21.32 -8.20
CA VAL A 101 -2.90 -22.64 -8.78
C VAL A 101 -1.85 -23.63 -8.30
N ASN A 102 -2.26 -24.65 -7.56
CA ASN A 102 -1.40 -25.72 -7.11
C ASN A 102 -1.73 -27.01 -7.86
N THR A 103 -0.74 -27.66 -8.48
CA THR A 103 -0.93 -28.79 -9.39
C THR A 103 -0.27 -30.05 -8.86
N ALA A 104 -1.06 -31.11 -8.64
CA ALA A 104 -0.56 -32.44 -8.35
C ALA A 104 -0.50 -33.30 -9.60
N SER A 105 0.46 -34.22 -9.62
CA SER A 105 0.67 -35.18 -10.72
C SER A 105 1.03 -36.55 -10.17
N VAL A 106 0.54 -37.62 -10.80
CA VAL A 106 0.90 -38.99 -10.47
C VAL A 106 1.24 -39.80 -11.70
N THR A 107 2.25 -40.63 -11.59
CA THR A 107 2.62 -41.66 -12.56
C THR A 107 2.82 -43.00 -11.86
N THR A 108 2.66 -44.12 -12.59
CA THR A 108 2.97 -45.45 -12.09
C THR A 108 3.65 -46.26 -13.19
N THR A 109 4.18 -47.42 -12.86
CA THR A 109 4.77 -48.34 -13.88
C THR A 109 3.73 -48.74 -14.92
N GLN A 110 2.48 -48.96 -14.51
CA GLN A 110 1.39 -49.41 -15.38
C GLN A 110 0.70 -48.27 -16.12
N VAL A 111 0.77 -47.02 -15.57
CA VAL A 111 0.24 -45.76 -16.17
C VAL A 111 1.38 -44.75 -16.15
N PRO A 112 2.30 -44.78 -17.14
CA PRO A 112 3.50 -43.97 -17.16
C PRO A 112 3.23 -42.50 -17.58
N GLY A 113 2.11 -42.25 -18.24
CA GLY A 113 1.70 -40.87 -18.55
C GLY A 113 1.15 -40.16 -17.32
N PRO A 114 1.50 -38.87 -17.09
CA PRO A 114 1.04 -38.16 -15.90
C PRO A 114 -0.48 -37.95 -15.91
N THR A 115 -1.13 -38.31 -14.80
CA THR A 115 -2.50 -37.90 -14.48
C THR A 115 -2.40 -36.72 -13.49
N THR A 116 -3.11 -35.64 -13.75
CA THR A 116 -2.96 -34.38 -12.99
C THR A 116 -4.30 -33.87 -12.49
N ASP A 117 -4.26 -33.13 -11.38
CA ASP A 117 -5.37 -32.32 -10.89
C ASP A 117 -4.86 -31.04 -10.21
N THR A 118 -5.72 -30.02 -10.12
CA THR A 118 -5.35 -28.69 -9.63
C THR A 118 -6.34 -28.18 -8.61
N ALA A 119 -5.81 -27.52 -7.57
CA ALA A 119 -6.61 -26.68 -6.67
C ALA A 119 -6.30 -25.20 -6.93
N THR A 120 -7.35 -24.38 -7.01
CA THR A 120 -7.23 -22.94 -7.30
C THR A 120 -7.79 -22.13 -6.14
N THR A 121 -6.98 -21.21 -5.62
CA THR A 121 -7.36 -20.27 -4.54
C THR A 121 -7.28 -18.84 -5.06
N PRO A 122 -8.36 -18.06 -5.05
CA PRO A 122 -8.32 -16.64 -5.44
C PRO A 122 -7.48 -15.80 -4.49
N VAL A 123 -6.91 -14.71 -5.02
CA VAL A 123 -6.29 -13.64 -4.26
C VAL A 123 -7.20 -12.40 -4.31
N SER A 124 -7.42 -11.77 -3.16
CA SER A 124 -8.21 -10.54 -3.04
C SER A 124 -7.30 -9.36 -2.72
N GLN A 125 -7.24 -8.40 -3.63
CA GLN A 125 -6.50 -7.16 -3.49
C GLN A 125 -7.37 -6.06 -2.90
N ALA A 126 -6.84 -5.30 -1.94
CA ALA A 126 -7.46 -4.15 -1.31
C ALA A 126 -6.40 -3.05 -1.11
N PRO A 127 -5.98 -2.38 -2.21
CA PRO A 127 -5.03 -1.28 -2.11
C PRO A 127 -5.67 -0.11 -1.37
N SER A 128 -4.92 0.49 -0.45
CA SER A 128 -5.36 1.65 0.32
C SER A 128 -4.16 2.44 0.81
N LEU A 129 -4.30 3.75 0.92
CA LEU A 129 -3.31 4.63 1.51
C LEU A 129 -3.99 5.78 2.24
N THR A 130 -3.27 6.37 3.19
CA THR A 130 -3.65 7.61 3.85
C THR A 130 -2.56 8.65 3.67
N ILE A 131 -2.95 9.93 3.69
CA ILE A 131 -2.04 11.06 3.74
C ILE A 131 -2.41 11.93 4.94
N ALA A 132 -1.39 12.43 5.64
CA ALA A 132 -1.55 13.39 6.73
C ALA A 132 -0.62 14.57 6.51
N LYS A 133 -1.16 15.79 6.57
CA LYS A 133 -0.42 17.04 6.44
C LYS A 133 -0.54 17.87 7.70
N THR A 134 0.59 18.25 8.28
CA THR A 134 0.63 19.03 9.52
C THR A 134 1.64 20.18 9.44
N GLN A 135 1.32 21.30 10.08
CA GLN A 135 2.32 22.33 10.37
C GLN A 135 3.24 21.84 11.49
N ILE A 136 4.54 21.85 11.26
CA ILE A 136 5.55 21.37 12.23
C ILE A 136 6.42 22.49 12.78
N THR A 137 6.55 23.62 12.08
CA THR A 137 7.34 24.78 12.52
C THR A 137 6.69 26.08 12.07
N GLY A 138 7.16 27.18 12.64
CA GLY A 138 6.67 28.53 12.32
C GLY A 138 5.51 28.99 13.20
N PRO A 139 5.08 30.24 13.03
CA PRO A 139 4.04 30.85 13.85
C PRO A 139 2.66 30.28 13.51
N ASN A 140 1.80 30.24 14.50
CA ASN A 140 0.39 29.93 14.40
C ASN A 140 -0.37 30.74 15.45
N PRO A 141 -0.99 31.89 15.09
CA PRO A 141 -1.22 32.45 13.76
C PRO A 141 0.04 33.11 13.15
N ALA A 142 0.03 33.28 11.80
CA ALA A 142 0.95 34.14 11.09
C ALA A 142 0.59 35.62 11.31
N THR A 143 1.59 36.49 11.56
CA THR A 143 1.36 37.89 11.95
C THR A 143 2.11 38.90 11.09
N THR A 144 3.20 38.48 10.41
CA THR A 144 4.03 39.35 9.58
C THR A 144 4.55 38.64 8.35
N ALA A 145 4.76 39.40 7.28
CA ALA A 145 5.46 38.91 6.10
C ALA A 145 6.89 38.50 6.42
N GLY A 146 7.40 37.49 5.67
CA GLY A 146 8.72 36.91 5.87
C GLY A 146 8.77 35.77 6.90
N GLN A 147 7.71 35.52 7.66
CA GLN A 147 7.61 34.35 8.54
C GLN A 147 7.62 33.07 7.72
N ILE A 148 8.34 32.05 8.18
CA ILE A 148 8.44 30.75 7.50
C ILE A 148 7.62 29.72 8.28
N ILE A 149 6.71 29.05 7.55
CA ILE A 149 5.89 27.96 8.07
C ILE A 149 6.40 26.67 7.45
N GLY A 150 6.76 25.69 8.29
CA GLY A 150 7.19 24.38 7.83
C GLY A 150 6.09 23.34 8.00
N TYR A 151 5.93 22.48 7.01
CA TYR A 151 4.94 21.40 6.99
C TYR A 151 5.61 20.05 6.83
N SER A 152 4.99 19.03 7.42
CA SER A 152 5.27 17.61 7.18
C SER A 152 4.09 16.98 6.46
N ILE A 153 4.39 16.10 5.50
CA ILE A 153 3.43 15.27 4.78
C ILE A 153 3.84 13.83 5.00
N VAL A 154 2.94 13.02 5.55
CA VAL A 154 3.16 11.59 5.79
C VAL A 154 2.17 10.80 4.95
N VAL A 155 2.68 9.95 4.05
CA VAL A 155 1.91 8.99 3.28
C VAL A 155 2.11 7.62 3.90
N PHE A 156 1.04 6.89 4.18
CA PHE A 156 1.07 5.57 4.82
C PHE A 156 0.28 4.55 4.00
N ASN A 157 0.89 3.40 3.72
CA ASN A 157 0.22 2.27 3.08
C ASN A 157 -0.50 1.41 4.12
N ASN A 158 -1.81 1.53 4.18
CA ASN A 158 -2.70 0.73 5.04
C ASN A 158 -3.47 -0.34 4.27
N GLY A 159 -3.15 -0.56 2.99
CA GLY A 159 -3.69 -1.63 2.15
C GLY A 159 -2.94 -2.96 2.30
N ASN A 160 -3.30 -3.93 1.45
CA ASN A 160 -2.64 -5.23 1.38
C ASN A 160 -1.71 -5.40 0.16
N GLN A 161 -1.55 -4.36 -0.66
CA GLN A 161 -0.65 -4.33 -1.82
C GLN A 161 0.50 -3.35 -1.62
N THR A 162 1.66 -3.69 -2.15
CA THR A 162 2.77 -2.75 -2.32
C THR A 162 2.35 -1.63 -3.28
N GLN A 163 2.51 -0.37 -2.86
CA GLN A 163 2.21 0.80 -3.68
C GLN A 163 3.42 1.20 -4.51
N THR A 164 3.23 1.36 -5.81
CA THR A 164 4.27 1.78 -6.77
C THR A 164 3.87 3.06 -7.49
N GLY A 165 4.82 3.75 -8.11
CA GLY A 165 4.54 5.01 -8.79
C GLY A 165 3.95 6.07 -7.86
N VAL A 166 4.43 6.12 -6.59
CA VAL A 166 3.96 7.08 -5.60
C VAL A 166 4.32 8.49 -6.06
N ASN A 167 3.30 9.30 -6.31
CA ASN A 167 3.44 10.70 -6.71
C ASN A 167 2.76 11.61 -5.70
N VAL A 168 3.56 12.37 -4.96
CA VAL A 168 3.10 13.35 -3.96
C VAL A 168 3.29 14.74 -4.52
N THR A 169 2.26 15.56 -4.45
CA THR A 169 2.27 16.97 -4.87
C THR A 169 1.75 17.86 -3.75
N ASP A 170 2.10 19.12 -3.79
CA ASP A 170 1.71 20.11 -2.79
C ASP A 170 1.32 21.42 -3.45
N ILE A 171 0.19 21.99 -3.04
CA ILE A 171 -0.25 23.32 -3.42
C ILE A 171 -0.12 24.25 -2.22
N LEU A 172 0.75 25.22 -2.36
CA LEU A 172 1.06 26.24 -1.35
C LEU A 172 -0.13 27.20 -1.15
N PRO A 173 -0.17 27.96 -0.04
CA PRO A 173 -1.25 28.93 0.23
C PRO A 173 -1.45 29.98 -0.85
N ASP A 174 -0.42 30.34 -1.61
CA ASP A 174 -0.50 31.26 -2.75
C ASP A 174 -0.99 30.63 -4.06
N GLY A 175 -1.31 29.32 -4.04
CA GLY A 175 -1.72 28.54 -5.21
C GLY A 175 -0.55 28.00 -6.03
N GLY A 176 0.69 28.30 -5.66
CA GLY A 176 1.89 27.78 -6.31
C GLY A 176 2.12 26.30 -6.01
N VAL A 177 2.82 25.61 -6.92
CA VAL A 177 3.25 24.22 -6.69
C VAL A 177 4.51 24.24 -5.82
N GLY A 178 4.43 23.54 -4.69
CA GLY A 178 5.54 23.46 -3.74
C GLY A 178 6.59 22.41 -4.15
N THR A 179 7.85 22.68 -3.82
CA THR A 179 8.96 21.72 -4.01
C THR A 179 9.15 20.93 -2.73
N LEU A 180 8.88 19.63 -2.78
CA LEU A 180 9.02 18.72 -1.65
C LEU A 180 10.48 18.29 -1.43
N THR A 181 10.85 18.15 -0.16
CA THR A 181 12.09 17.47 0.27
C THR A 181 11.74 16.10 0.83
N GLY A 182 12.42 15.05 0.38
CA GLY A 182 12.14 13.66 0.72
C GLY A 182 11.87 12.79 -0.50
N PRO A 183 11.31 11.58 -0.33
CA PRO A 183 10.81 11.03 0.94
C PRO A 183 11.92 10.54 1.88
N THR A 184 11.60 10.50 3.18
CA THR A 184 12.25 9.60 4.14
C THR A 184 11.34 8.39 4.31
N GLU A 185 11.83 7.21 3.92
CA GLU A 185 11.11 5.95 3.98
C GLU A 185 11.32 5.27 5.35
N SER A 186 10.26 4.70 5.96
CA SER A 186 10.32 4.20 7.34
C SER A 186 10.82 2.76 7.47
N ILE A 187 10.73 1.94 6.41
CA ILE A 187 11.08 0.51 6.44
C ILE A 187 12.29 0.23 5.55
N SER A 188 12.19 0.55 4.26
CA SER A 188 13.24 0.23 3.29
C SER A 188 13.29 1.26 2.17
N SER A 189 14.49 1.74 1.84
CA SER A 189 14.70 2.71 0.75
C SER A 189 14.75 1.98 -0.61
N ASN A 190 13.63 1.37 -1.01
CA ASN A 190 13.53 0.59 -2.25
C ASN A 190 12.69 1.29 -3.34
N GLY A 191 12.17 2.49 -3.07
CA GLY A 191 11.34 3.25 -4.01
C GLY A 191 9.92 2.71 -4.19
N SER A 192 9.49 1.80 -3.30
CA SER A 192 8.12 1.27 -3.23
C SER A 192 7.58 1.47 -1.83
N LEU A 193 6.35 1.94 -1.70
CA LEU A 193 5.70 2.12 -0.41
C LEU A 193 5.09 0.77 0.00
N ASN A 194 5.85 0.00 0.79
CA ASN A 194 5.46 -1.34 1.24
C ASN A 194 4.29 -1.31 2.22
N ILE A 195 3.68 -2.45 2.49
CA ILE A 195 2.60 -2.57 3.47
C ILE A 195 3.11 -2.14 4.86
N GLY A 196 2.34 -1.27 5.53
CA GLY A 196 2.69 -0.73 6.85
C GLY A 196 3.85 0.28 6.83
N GLU A 197 4.32 0.68 5.65
CA GLU A 197 5.36 1.68 5.48
C GLU A 197 4.79 3.09 5.41
N SER A 198 5.55 4.07 5.91
CA SER A 198 5.27 5.48 5.75
C SER A 198 6.41 6.20 5.04
N TRP A 199 6.07 7.12 4.15
CA TRP A 199 6.98 8.06 3.51
C TRP A 199 6.71 9.46 4.02
N THR A 200 7.77 10.13 4.51
CA THR A 200 7.68 11.49 5.05
C THR A 200 8.37 12.49 4.14
N TYR A 201 7.64 13.54 3.79
CA TYR A 201 8.14 14.71 3.06
C TYR A 201 8.04 15.95 3.92
N THR A 202 8.87 16.95 3.62
CA THR A 202 8.80 18.27 4.23
C THR A 202 8.75 19.35 3.16
N ILE A 203 8.11 20.46 3.50
CA ILE A 203 8.03 21.66 2.67
C ILE A 203 7.88 22.89 3.56
N SER A 204 8.25 24.06 3.06
CA SER A 204 8.05 25.32 3.75
C SER A 204 7.36 26.34 2.86
N TYR A 205 6.64 27.26 3.49
CA TYR A 205 6.04 28.43 2.87
C TYR A 205 6.51 29.71 3.56
N THR A 206 6.86 30.74 2.79
CA THR A 206 7.20 32.05 3.32
C THR A 206 5.97 32.96 3.18
N VAL A 207 5.45 33.40 4.31
CA VAL A 207 4.29 34.29 4.37
C VAL A 207 4.59 35.60 3.64
N THR A 208 3.72 35.98 2.72
CA THR A 208 3.82 37.22 1.94
C THR A 208 3.06 38.37 2.61
N GLN A 209 3.34 39.63 2.19
CA GLN A 209 2.54 40.78 2.63
C GLN A 209 1.10 40.67 2.15
N ALA A 210 0.88 40.13 0.95
CA ALA A 210 -0.46 39.89 0.41
C ALA A 210 -1.29 38.94 1.27
N ASP A 211 -0.65 37.90 1.87
CA ASP A 211 -1.33 37.00 2.81
C ASP A 211 -1.80 37.74 4.07
N ILE A 212 -0.90 38.59 4.62
CA ILE A 212 -1.23 39.39 5.80
C ILE A 212 -2.37 40.39 5.47
N ASP A 213 -2.28 41.07 4.34
CA ASP A 213 -3.29 42.06 3.92
C ASP A 213 -4.65 41.41 3.64
N ALA A 214 -4.65 40.20 3.10
CA ALA A 214 -5.87 39.42 2.88
C ALA A 214 -6.54 38.96 4.18
N GLY A 215 -5.78 38.68 5.23
CA GLY A 215 -6.26 38.22 6.55
C GLY A 215 -6.98 36.86 6.51
N ALA A 216 -6.90 36.14 5.39
CA ALA A 216 -7.50 34.83 5.23
C ALA A 216 -6.57 33.74 5.80
N ASN A 217 -7.15 32.59 6.17
CA ASN A 217 -6.34 31.42 6.55
C ASN A 217 -5.43 30.97 5.41
N LEU A 218 -4.18 30.67 5.73
CA LEU A 218 -3.23 30.03 4.82
C LEU A 218 -3.53 28.54 4.76
N VAL A 219 -4.03 28.07 3.62
CA VAL A 219 -4.39 26.66 3.40
C VAL A 219 -3.34 26.04 2.48
N ASN A 220 -2.60 25.05 3.00
CA ASN A 220 -1.63 24.31 2.23
C ASN A 220 -2.15 22.87 2.04
N THR A 221 -2.23 22.39 0.77
CA THR A 221 -2.87 21.12 0.41
C THR A 221 -1.88 20.16 -0.21
N ALA A 222 -1.72 18.99 0.39
CA ALA A 222 -0.97 17.88 -0.18
C ALA A 222 -1.91 16.87 -0.85
N SER A 223 -1.42 16.20 -1.89
CA SER A 223 -2.12 15.16 -2.63
C SER A 223 -1.17 14.02 -2.96
N VAL A 224 -1.66 12.78 -2.92
CA VAL A 224 -0.91 11.59 -3.33
C VAL A 224 -1.73 10.71 -4.26
N THR A 225 -1.06 10.14 -5.25
CA THR A 225 -1.57 9.07 -6.14
C THR A 225 -0.54 7.96 -6.23
N THR A 226 -0.99 6.75 -6.54
CA THR A 226 -0.13 5.59 -6.82
C THR A 226 -0.69 4.82 -8.02
N THR A 227 0.06 3.83 -8.53
CA THR A 227 -0.45 2.94 -9.58
C THR A 227 -1.68 2.16 -9.11
N GLN A 228 -1.69 1.71 -7.85
CA GLN A 228 -2.78 0.91 -7.27
C GLN A 228 -3.95 1.76 -6.77
N VAL A 229 -3.70 3.04 -6.42
CA VAL A 229 -4.71 4.02 -6.01
C VAL A 229 -4.54 5.28 -6.88
N PRO A 230 -5.07 5.29 -8.13
CA PRO A 230 -4.87 6.39 -9.07
C PRO A 230 -5.70 7.64 -8.76
N GLY A 231 -6.77 7.51 -7.97
CA GLY A 231 -7.53 8.65 -7.49
C GLY A 231 -6.78 9.42 -6.40
N PRO A 232 -6.73 10.78 -6.45
CA PRO A 232 -5.97 11.54 -5.47
C PRO A 232 -6.56 11.41 -4.06
N THR A 233 -5.72 11.08 -3.09
CA THR A 233 -5.99 11.21 -1.66
C THR A 233 -5.34 12.49 -1.18
N THR A 234 -6.07 13.35 -0.45
CA THR A 234 -5.61 14.71 -0.10
C THR A 234 -5.74 14.96 1.40
N ASP A 235 -4.87 15.85 1.91
CA ASP A 235 -5.01 16.44 3.23
C ASP A 235 -4.48 17.88 3.25
N THR A 236 -4.93 18.68 4.23
CA THR A 236 -4.64 20.11 4.32
C THR A 236 -4.14 20.51 5.69
N ALA A 237 -3.17 21.43 5.73
CA ALA A 237 -2.80 22.14 6.95
C ALA A 237 -3.27 23.60 6.83
N ILE A 238 -3.85 24.13 7.90
CA ILE A 238 -4.41 25.48 7.97
C ILE A 238 -3.67 26.29 9.02
N THR A 239 -3.12 27.46 8.62
CA THR A 239 -2.51 28.43 9.52
C THR A 239 -3.33 29.71 9.49
N PRO A 240 -3.94 30.16 10.59
CA PRO A 240 -4.64 31.44 10.66
C PRO A 240 -3.68 32.63 10.43
N VAL A 241 -4.21 33.72 9.90
CA VAL A 241 -3.53 35.02 9.84
C VAL A 241 -4.15 35.95 10.88
N SER A 242 -3.30 36.67 11.62
CA SER A 242 -3.74 37.68 12.59
C SER A 242 -3.20 39.04 12.20
N GLN A 243 -4.10 40.02 12.02
CA GLN A 243 -3.79 41.40 11.67
C GLN A 243 -3.88 42.28 12.90
N THR A 244 -2.93 43.21 13.07
CA THR A 244 -2.95 44.24 14.11
C THR A 244 -2.71 45.62 13.46
N PRO A 245 -3.68 46.14 12.70
CA PRO A 245 -3.50 47.46 12.09
C PRO A 245 -3.36 48.54 13.16
N SER A 246 -2.39 49.45 12.98
CA SER A 246 -2.22 50.62 13.84
C SER A 246 -1.91 51.85 13.01
N LEU A 247 -2.32 52.96 13.50
CA LEU A 247 -2.10 54.26 12.89
C LEU A 247 -1.74 55.25 13.98
N THR A 248 -0.67 56.00 13.79
CA THR A 248 -0.34 57.15 14.64
C THR A 248 -0.38 58.44 13.84
N ILE A 249 -0.79 59.49 14.50
CA ILE A 249 -0.77 60.84 13.94
C ILE A 249 -0.07 61.81 14.90
N THR A 250 0.87 62.56 14.41
CA THR A 250 1.49 63.69 15.15
C THR A 250 1.30 64.98 14.35
N LYS A 251 1.16 66.05 15.10
CA LYS A 251 1.07 67.41 14.52
C LYS A 251 1.99 68.35 15.29
N ASP A 252 2.99 68.83 14.61
CA ASP A 252 3.96 69.76 15.17
C ASP A 252 3.95 71.09 14.45
N GLN A 253 4.11 72.19 15.22
CA GLN A 253 4.33 73.51 14.64
C GLN A 253 5.78 73.54 14.12
N THR A 254 5.95 73.79 12.82
CA THR A 254 7.27 73.80 12.15
C THR A 254 7.74 75.19 11.75
N GLY A 255 6.89 76.21 11.93
CA GLY A 255 7.24 77.58 11.62
C GLY A 255 6.24 78.59 12.13
N GLY A 256 6.63 79.84 12.15
CA GLY A 256 5.84 80.97 12.68
C GLY A 256 6.09 81.18 14.17
N PRO A 257 5.55 82.27 14.70
CA PRO A 257 5.78 82.64 16.10
C PRO A 257 4.97 81.74 17.07
N ASN A 258 5.56 81.53 18.24
CA ASN A 258 4.89 80.89 19.38
C ASN A 258 5.33 81.61 20.67
N PRO A 259 4.47 82.46 21.27
CA PRO A 259 3.09 82.71 20.95
C PRO A 259 2.93 83.67 19.78
N ILE A 260 1.69 83.72 19.20
CA ILE A 260 1.27 84.73 18.23
C ILE A 260 1.17 86.07 18.95
N THR A 261 1.75 87.16 18.39
CA THR A 261 1.79 88.49 19.01
C THR A 261 1.13 89.60 18.15
N ALA A 262 0.80 89.29 16.87
CA ALA A 262 0.17 90.25 15.94
C ALA A 262 -0.77 89.57 14.93
N ALA A 263 -1.78 90.30 14.49
CA ALA A 263 -2.67 89.85 13.40
C ALA A 263 -1.86 89.66 12.10
N GLY A 264 -2.20 88.64 11.32
CA GLY A 264 -1.58 88.33 10.02
C GLY A 264 -0.35 87.44 10.12
N GLN A 265 0.09 87.07 11.29
CA GLN A 265 1.20 86.05 11.46
C GLN A 265 0.76 84.68 11.02
N THR A 266 1.59 84.02 10.24
CA THR A 266 1.34 82.68 9.70
C THR A 266 2.03 81.65 10.58
N ILE A 267 1.27 80.56 10.89
CA ILE A 267 1.81 79.41 11.61
C ILE A 267 1.79 78.24 10.62
N ASN A 268 2.93 77.54 10.52
CA ASN A 268 3.07 76.34 9.72
C ASN A 268 3.05 75.11 10.61
N TYR A 269 2.34 74.07 10.19
CA TYR A 269 2.28 72.80 10.88
C TYR A 269 2.71 71.69 9.91
N THR A 270 3.38 70.69 10.44
CA THR A 270 3.59 69.39 9.77
C THR A 270 2.75 68.37 10.47
N ILE A 271 2.02 67.56 9.67
CA ILE A 271 1.22 66.41 10.12
C ILE A 271 1.92 65.19 9.57
N VAL A 272 2.32 64.26 10.45
CA VAL A 272 2.90 62.97 10.09
C VAL A 272 1.91 61.88 10.48
N VAL A 273 1.59 61.01 9.53
CA VAL A 273 0.74 59.83 9.70
C VAL A 273 1.63 58.61 9.44
N THR A 274 1.71 57.73 10.38
CA THR A 274 2.53 56.49 10.32
C THR A 274 1.73 55.30 10.80
#